data_6da97a84c0d5f10c45336a206c70fb89
#
_entry.id   6da97a84c0d5f10c45336a206c70fb89
#
_cell.length_a   1.000
_cell.length_b   1.000
_cell.length_c   1.000
_cell.angle_alpha   90.00
_cell.angle_beta   90.00
_cell.angle_gamma   90.00
#
_symmetry.space_group_name_H-M   'P 1'
#
loop_
_entity.id
_entity.type
_entity.pdbx_description
1 polymer ?
#
loop_
_entity_poly.entity_id
_entity_poly.type
_entity_poly.pdbx_seq_one_letter_code
_entity_poly.pdbx_strand_id
1 'polypeptide(L)'
;MTILLKDKKVLVLGLGETGLSALRWLNTQGAHLSVADTRNHPPGIDALKAELPAIKVYTGAFTAMMFSGVDLVVASPGVSLREPEIQAAINHGISVVGDVELFAQYRPASAKVIAITGANGKTTVTSLVGEMCKAAGLKTIVAGNIGLPVLDALSMEVPDVYVLELSSFQLETTSSLQVDAATMLNLSEDHMDRYDSLQDYAIAKAHIFYHASLQILNRDDAWSMMMARPKLAQVTFGLSDEGDFGLKQIDGETWLSEGEKELINLQDLKIVGLHLSLIHI
;
A
#
# COMPACT_ATOMS: atom_id res chain seq x y z
N MET A 1 -10.22 0.48 16.46
CA MET A 1 -11.35 1.38 16.76
C MET A 1 -11.41 2.40 15.65
N THR A 2 -12.53 2.52 14.93
CA THR A 2 -12.64 3.44 13.78
C THR A 2 -12.60 4.89 14.26
N ILE A 3 -11.78 5.73 13.61
CA ILE A 3 -11.70 7.16 13.89
C ILE A 3 -13.01 7.80 13.44
N LEU A 4 -13.72 8.51 14.35
CA LEU A 4 -14.89 9.30 13.98
C LEU A 4 -14.41 10.60 13.34
N LEU A 5 -14.79 10.83 12.08
CA LEU A 5 -14.31 11.96 11.26
C LEU A 5 -15.27 13.16 11.24
N LYS A 6 -16.56 12.91 11.46
CA LYS A 6 -17.57 13.98 11.45
C LYS A 6 -17.20 15.09 12.46
N ASP A 7 -17.25 16.32 12.02
CA ASP A 7 -16.94 17.53 12.77
C ASP A 7 -15.48 17.64 13.27
N LYS A 8 -14.60 16.69 12.89
CA LYS A 8 -13.18 16.74 13.22
C LYS A 8 -12.42 17.72 12.33
N LYS A 9 -11.48 18.44 12.92
CA LYS A 9 -10.55 19.30 12.18
C LYS A 9 -9.40 18.45 11.67
N VAL A 10 -9.36 18.24 10.37
CA VAL A 10 -8.36 17.37 9.71
C VAL A 10 -7.44 18.23 8.84
N LEU A 11 -6.14 18.07 9.06
CA LEU A 11 -5.10 18.64 8.22
C LEU A 11 -4.54 17.55 7.30
N VAL A 12 -4.69 17.73 6.00
CA VAL A 12 -4.05 16.87 5.00
C VAL A 12 -2.68 17.44 4.65
N LEU A 13 -1.64 16.61 4.67
CA LEU A 13 -0.28 16.98 4.28
C LEU A 13 0.05 16.40 2.91
N GLY A 14 0.46 17.29 2.00
CA GLY A 14 0.71 16.97 0.60
C GLY A 14 -0.56 17.06 -0.25
N LEU A 15 -0.48 17.82 -1.33
CA LEU A 15 -1.57 18.03 -2.31
C LEU A 15 -1.14 17.49 -3.69
N GLY A 16 -0.77 16.21 -3.70
CA GLY A 16 -0.69 15.39 -4.89
C GLY A 16 -1.99 14.64 -5.13
N GLU A 17 -1.95 13.60 -5.94
CA GLU A 17 -3.10 12.73 -6.24
C GLU A 17 -3.70 12.10 -4.98
N THR A 18 -2.87 11.48 -4.14
CA THR A 18 -3.30 10.89 -2.86
C THR A 18 -3.92 11.91 -1.91
N GLY A 19 -3.31 13.10 -1.78
CA GLY A 19 -3.84 14.16 -0.92
C GLY A 19 -5.18 14.70 -1.40
N LEU A 20 -5.35 14.85 -2.71
CA LEU A 20 -6.62 15.29 -3.31
C LEU A 20 -7.71 14.23 -3.12
N SER A 21 -7.39 12.96 -3.33
CA SER A 21 -8.28 11.84 -3.04
C SER A 21 -8.70 11.83 -1.55
N ALA A 22 -7.75 12.01 -0.64
CA ALA A 22 -8.04 12.10 0.79
C ALA A 22 -8.98 13.27 1.12
N LEU A 23 -8.77 14.44 0.55
CA LEU A 23 -9.64 15.61 0.76
C LEU A 23 -11.07 15.38 0.26
N ARG A 24 -11.23 14.80 -0.94
CA ARG A 24 -12.54 14.43 -1.49
C ARG A 24 -13.29 13.49 -0.56
N TRP A 25 -12.63 12.41 -0.17
CA TRP A 25 -13.25 11.40 0.67
C TRP A 25 -13.57 11.92 2.07
N LEU A 26 -12.63 12.61 2.74
CA LEU A 26 -12.84 13.20 4.06
C LEU A 26 -13.97 14.25 4.06
N ASN A 27 -14.13 15.01 2.97
CA ASN A 27 -15.23 15.92 2.82
C ASN A 27 -16.59 15.21 2.86
N THR A 28 -16.70 14.02 2.26
CA THR A 28 -17.93 13.21 2.33
C THR A 28 -18.18 12.67 3.73
N GLN A 29 -17.15 12.55 4.58
CA GLN A 29 -17.27 12.13 5.97
C GLN A 29 -17.66 13.27 6.93
N GLY A 30 -17.82 14.50 6.44
CA GLY A 30 -18.23 15.66 7.23
C GLY A 30 -17.11 16.23 8.11
N ALA A 31 -15.86 16.06 7.75
CA ALA A 31 -14.71 16.66 8.43
C ALA A 31 -14.51 18.12 8.04
N HIS A 32 -13.96 18.93 8.95
CA HIS A 32 -13.49 20.31 8.67
C HIS A 32 -12.05 20.25 8.15
N LEU A 33 -11.84 20.57 6.88
CA LEU A 33 -10.60 20.29 6.18
C LEU A 33 -9.72 21.52 6.01
N SER A 34 -8.43 21.30 6.13
CA SER A 34 -7.37 22.15 5.62
C SER A 34 -6.30 21.28 4.97
N VAL A 35 -5.48 21.87 4.10
CA VAL A 35 -4.37 21.18 3.45
C VAL A 35 -3.11 22.03 3.49
N ALA A 36 -1.96 21.37 3.67
CA ALA A 36 -0.65 22.00 3.63
C ALA A 36 0.27 21.24 2.66
N ASP A 37 1.02 21.97 1.84
CA ASP A 37 2.02 21.42 0.94
C ASP A 37 3.26 22.31 0.92
N THR A 38 4.45 21.70 0.98
CA THR A 38 5.71 22.44 1.00
C THR A 38 6.01 23.15 -0.32
N ARG A 39 5.39 22.74 -1.42
CA ARG A 39 5.49 23.37 -2.74
C ARG A 39 4.59 24.59 -2.84
N ASN A 40 5.06 25.64 -3.52
CA ASN A 40 4.26 26.84 -3.76
C ASN A 40 3.08 26.58 -4.73
N HIS A 41 3.26 25.65 -5.66
CA HIS A 41 2.25 25.22 -6.62
C HIS A 41 2.14 23.70 -6.63
N PRO A 42 1.43 23.10 -5.66
CA PRO A 42 1.24 21.64 -5.63
C PRO A 42 0.36 21.18 -6.80
N PRO A 43 0.59 19.95 -7.32
CA PRO A 43 -0.10 19.47 -8.52
C PRO A 43 -1.63 19.45 -8.43
N GLY A 44 -2.18 19.21 -7.24
CA GLY A 44 -3.63 19.15 -7.01
C GLY A 44 -4.32 20.49 -6.79
N ILE A 45 -3.60 21.63 -6.82
CA ILE A 45 -4.14 22.92 -6.39
C ILE A 45 -5.32 23.40 -7.23
N ASP A 46 -5.25 23.25 -8.55
CA ASP A 46 -6.31 23.73 -9.44
C ASP A 46 -7.56 22.84 -9.35
N ALA A 47 -7.39 21.54 -9.26
CA ALA A 47 -8.47 20.59 -9.03
C ALA A 47 -9.15 20.85 -7.67
N LEU A 48 -8.36 21.06 -6.61
CA LEU A 48 -8.91 21.40 -5.30
C LEU A 48 -9.75 22.68 -5.32
N LYS A 49 -9.25 23.76 -5.95
CA LYS A 49 -9.97 25.03 -6.08
C LYS A 49 -11.28 24.90 -6.86
N ALA A 50 -11.30 24.04 -7.86
CA ALA A 50 -12.50 23.79 -8.67
C ALA A 50 -13.54 22.94 -7.92
N GLU A 51 -13.11 21.93 -7.19
CA GLU A 51 -13.99 20.94 -6.57
C GLU A 51 -14.40 21.32 -5.13
N LEU A 52 -13.44 21.83 -4.35
CA LEU A 52 -13.56 22.07 -2.91
C LEU A 52 -13.01 23.46 -2.52
N PRO A 53 -13.55 24.56 -3.09
CA PRO A 53 -12.98 25.91 -2.96
C PRO A 53 -12.98 26.46 -1.53
N ALA A 54 -13.77 25.88 -0.62
CA ALA A 54 -13.84 26.31 0.77
C ALA A 54 -12.69 25.79 1.64
N ILE A 55 -11.91 24.81 1.13
CA ILE A 55 -10.81 24.23 1.91
C ILE A 55 -9.65 25.22 1.97
N LYS A 56 -9.18 25.50 3.19
CA LYS A 56 -8.03 26.36 3.42
C LYS A 56 -6.74 25.66 2.98
N VAL A 57 -5.96 26.34 2.14
CA VAL A 57 -4.68 25.84 1.62
C VAL A 57 -3.54 26.64 2.23
N TYR A 58 -2.53 25.92 2.71
CA TYR A 58 -1.25 26.47 3.13
C TYR A 58 -0.16 25.96 2.19
N THR A 59 0.70 26.85 1.72
CA THR A 59 1.83 26.51 0.86
C THR A 59 3.15 26.98 1.46
N GLY A 60 4.25 26.31 1.16
CA GLY A 60 5.57 26.56 1.73
C GLY A 60 5.84 25.70 2.98
N ALA A 61 6.92 26.01 3.69
CA ALA A 61 7.35 25.22 4.86
C ALA A 61 6.24 25.06 5.90
N PHE A 62 6.17 23.89 6.52
CA PHE A 62 5.22 23.65 7.60
C PHE A 62 5.53 24.54 8.79
N THR A 63 4.51 24.98 9.50
CA THR A 63 4.62 25.80 10.71
C THR A 63 3.74 25.26 11.82
N ALA A 64 4.12 25.44 13.07
CA ALA A 64 3.32 25.00 14.23
C ALA A 64 1.87 25.50 14.21
N MET A 65 1.64 26.71 13.63
CA MET A 65 0.31 27.29 13.51
C MET A 65 -0.66 26.45 12.64
N MET A 66 -0.15 25.72 11.63
CA MET A 66 -0.97 24.86 10.76
C MET A 66 -1.57 23.68 11.54
N PHE A 67 -0.90 23.21 12.59
CA PHE A 67 -1.31 22.10 13.44
C PHE A 67 -2.14 22.52 14.66
N SER A 68 -2.31 23.83 14.88
CA SER A 68 -3.04 24.33 16.04
C SER A 68 -4.52 24.00 15.98
N GLY A 69 -5.01 23.27 16.99
CA GLY A 69 -6.40 22.86 17.10
C GLY A 69 -6.82 21.80 16.07
N VAL A 70 -5.86 21.10 15.43
CA VAL A 70 -6.09 19.96 14.55
C VAL A 70 -6.34 18.71 15.40
N ASP A 71 -7.38 17.95 15.06
CA ASP A 71 -7.71 16.67 15.72
C ASP A 71 -6.99 15.48 15.08
N LEU A 72 -6.71 15.55 13.78
CA LEU A 72 -6.12 14.47 12.99
C LEU A 72 -5.29 15.06 11.84
N VAL A 73 -4.13 14.47 11.61
CA VAL A 73 -3.30 14.72 10.44
C VAL A 73 -3.38 13.52 9.50
N VAL A 74 -3.63 13.77 8.22
CA VAL A 74 -3.56 12.75 7.16
C VAL A 74 -2.37 13.07 6.27
N ALA A 75 -1.31 12.26 6.36
CA ALA A 75 -0.08 12.47 5.61
C ALA A 75 -0.08 11.68 4.30
N SER A 76 0.13 12.38 3.18
CA SER A 76 0.42 11.70 1.90
C SER A 76 1.79 11.00 1.95
N PRO A 77 1.99 9.89 1.25
CA PRO A 77 3.24 9.10 1.30
C PRO A 77 4.51 9.90 0.95
N GLY A 78 4.35 10.94 0.10
CA GLY A 78 5.47 11.82 -0.27
C GLY A 78 5.96 12.75 0.83
N VAL A 79 5.20 12.91 1.92
CA VAL A 79 5.57 13.78 3.06
C VAL A 79 6.37 12.98 4.07
N SER A 80 7.55 13.48 4.42
CA SER A 80 8.38 12.83 5.46
C SER A 80 7.77 13.05 6.83
N LEU A 81 7.52 11.97 7.56
CA LEU A 81 7.12 12.07 8.97
C LEU A 81 8.23 12.63 9.86
N ARG A 82 9.48 12.70 9.38
CA ARG A 82 10.63 13.27 10.10
C ARG A 82 10.64 14.80 10.11
N GLU A 83 9.71 15.46 9.43
CA GLU A 83 9.56 16.92 9.50
C GLU A 83 9.37 17.38 10.95
N PRO A 84 10.12 18.39 11.42
CA PRO A 84 10.09 18.80 12.83
C PRO A 84 8.70 19.15 13.34
N GLU A 85 7.89 19.82 12.54
CA GLU A 85 6.53 20.24 12.87
C GLU A 85 5.57 19.06 13.00
N ILE A 86 5.76 18.00 12.17
CA ILE A 86 4.98 16.76 12.25
C ILE A 86 5.38 16.00 13.51
N GLN A 87 6.68 15.90 13.81
CA GLN A 87 7.16 15.28 15.04
C GLN A 87 6.67 16.02 16.28
N ALA A 88 6.66 17.36 16.25
CA ALA A 88 6.09 18.17 17.34
C ALA A 88 4.59 17.88 17.51
N ALA A 89 3.82 17.76 16.43
CA ALA A 89 2.39 17.42 16.47
C ALA A 89 2.16 16.03 17.09
N ILE A 90 2.95 15.02 16.69
CA ILE A 90 2.90 13.67 17.27
C ILE A 90 3.20 13.71 18.78
N ASN A 91 4.25 14.43 19.18
CA ASN A 91 4.63 14.57 20.58
C ASN A 91 3.57 15.31 21.43
N HIS A 92 2.75 16.14 20.82
CA HIS A 92 1.57 16.76 21.45
C HIS A 92 0.30 15.89 21.40
N GLY A 93 0.42 14.64 20.95
CA GLY A 93 -0.69 13.68 20.94
C GLY A 93 -1.64 13.80 19.75
N ILE A 94 -1.30 14.56 18.71
CA ILE A 94 -2.08 14.60 17.47
C ILE A 94 -1.82 13.30 16.70
N SER A 95 -2.87 12.57 16.38
CA SER A 95 -2.76 11.36 15.56
C SER A 95 -2.36 11.72 14.13
N VAL A 96 -1.37 11.01 13.60
CA VAL A 96 -0.93 11.12 12.19
C VAL A 96 -1.14 9.78 11.53
N VAL A 97 -1.94 9.74 10.47
CA VAL A 97 -2.28 8.52 9.71
C VAL A 97 -2.09 8.76 8.21
N GLY A 98 -2.01 7.68 7.43
CA GLY A 98 -2.03 7.74 5.97
C GLY A 98 -3.40 7.42 5.37
N ASP A 99 -3.48 7.50 4.05
CA ASP A 99 -4.65 7.12 3.26
C ASP A 99 -5.01 5.64 3.45
N VAL A 100 -4.00 4.76 3.53
CA VAL A 100 -4.19 3.32 3.71
C VAL A 100 -4.72 2.99 5.11
N GLU A 101 -4.34 3.74 6.15
CA GLU A 101 -4.92 3.56 7.48
C GLU A 101 -6.41 3.93 7.50
N LEU A 102 -6.78 5.05 6.85
CA LEU A 102 -8.19 5.42 6.70
C LEU A 102 -8.96 4.36 5.90
N PHE A 103 -8.39 3.88 4.80
CA PHE A 103 -8.95 2.76 4.05
C PHE A 103 -9.17 1.54 4.95
N ALA A 104 -8.16 1.16 5.73
CA ALA A 104 -8.23 0.00 6.62
C ALA A 104 -9.39 0.08 7.63
N GLN A 105 -9.66 1.28 8.15
CA GLN A 105 -10.69 1.52 9.15
C GLN A 105 -12.11 1.62 8.56
N TYR A 106 -12.24 2.02 7.30
CA TYR A 106 -13.53 2.31 6.67
C TYR A 106 -13.94 1.31 5.59
N ARG A 107 -13.02 0.45 5.14
CA ARG A 107 -13.35 -0.55 4.13
C ARG A 107 -14.45 -1.50 4.60
N PRO A 108 -15.33 -1.96 3.71
CA PRO A 108 -16.29 -3.00 4.02
C PRO A 108 -15.58 -4.30 4.45
N ALA A 109 -15.98 -4.85 5.59
CA ALA A 109 -15.40 -6.10 6.12
C ALA A 109 -15.70 -7.32 5.23
N SER A 110 -16.70 -7.24 4.36
CA SER A 110 -17.07 -8.31 3.41
C SER A 110 -16.05 -8.46 2.26
N ALA A 111 -15.33 -7.40 1.90
CA ALA A 111 -14.35 -7.45 0.82
C ALA A 111 -13.02 -8.01 1.30
N LYS A 112 -12.46 -8.95 0.57
CA LYS A 112 -11.12 -9.49 0.76
C LYS A 112 -10.05 -8.44 0.42
N VAL A 113 -8.87 -8.57 1.01
CA VAL A 113 -7.72 -7.72 0.68
C VAL A 113 -6.49 -8.57 0.42
N ILE A 114 -5.90 -8.36 -0.75
CA ILE A 114 -4.57 -8.89 -1.10
C ILE A 114 -3.63 -7.70 -1.15
N ALA A 115 -2.52 -7.73 -0.40
CA ALA A 115 -1.56 -6.64 -0.33
C ALA A 115 -0.19 -7.05 -0.85
N ILE A 116 0.41 -6.21 -1.68
CA ILE A 116 1.67 -6.47 -2.37
C ILE A 116 2.63 -5.30 -2.12
N THR A 117 3.83 -5.61 -1.62
CA THR A 117 4.95 -4.67 -1.54
C THR A 117 6.24 -5.31 -2.04
N GLY A 118 7.30 -4.53 -2.14
CA GLY A 118 8.63 -4.94 -2.60
C GLY A 118 9.44 -3.74 -3.07
N ALA A 119 10.70 -3.92 -3.37
CA ALA A 119 11.48 -2.91 -4.07
C ALA A 119 11.08 -2.88 -5.55
N ASN A 120 11.10 -4.03 -6.21
CA ASN A 120 10.86 -4.17 -7.65
C ASN A 120 9.68 -5.12 -7.95
N GLY A 121 9.03 -4.94 -9.10
CA GLY A 121 7.99 -5.84 -9.63
C GLY A 121 6.60 -5.65 -9.03
N LYS A 122 6.41 -4.78 -8.05
CA LYS A 122 5.11 -4.54 -7.39
C LYS A 122 3.96 -4.34 -8.39
N THR A 123 4.11 -3.38 -9.28
CA THR A 123 3.07 -2.99 -10.26
C THR A 123 2.67 -4.15 -11.17
N THR A 124 3.66 -4.90 -11.65
CA THR A 124 3.41 -6.06 -12.52
C THR A 124 2.65 -7.13 -11.77
N VAL A 125 3.09 -7.49 -10.55
CA VAL A 125 2.43 -8.51 -9.72
C VAL A 125 1.03 -8.06 -9.32
N THR A 126 0.87 -6.83 -8.87
CA THR A 126 -0.44 -6.29 -8.46
C THR A 126 -1.43 -6.30 -9.62
N SER A 127 -1.00 -5.87 -10.80
CA SER A 127 -1.85 -5.89 -12.00
C SER A 127 -2.24 -7.31 -12.41
N LEU A 128 -1.28 -8.23 -12.40
CA LEU A 128 -1.53 -9.63 -12.77
C LEU A 128 -2.47 -10.31 -11.78
N VAL A 129 -2.25 -10.15 -10.47
CA VAL A 129 -3.16 -10.67 -9.44
C VAL A 129 -4.57 -10.10 -9.61
N GLY A 130 -4.67 -8.80 -9.94
CA GLY A 130 -5.96 -8.19 -10.27
C GLY A 130 -6.66 -8.85 -11.45
N GLU A 131 -5.94 -9.14 -12.54
CA GLU A 131 -6.49 -9.82 -13.71
C GLU A 131 -6.83 -11.29 -13.41
N MET A 132 -6.03 -11.99 -12.61
CA MET A 132 -6.33 -13.36 -12.18
C MET A 132 -7.61 -13.41 -11.33
N CYS A 133 -7.81 -12.48 -10.42
CA CYS A 133 -9.05 -12.38 -9.64
C CYS A 133 -10.28 -12.11 -10.54
N LYS A 134 -10.16 -11.21 -11.52
CA LYS A 134 -11.21 -10.96 -12.50
C LYS A 134 -11.51 -12.20 -13.35
N ALA A 135 -10.48 -12.90 -13.81
CA ALA A 135 -10.62 -14.13 -14.58
C ALA A 135 -11.31 -15.26 -13.76
N ALA A 136 -11.13 -15.24 -12.43
CA ALA A 136 -11.85 -16.13 -11.52
C ALA A 136 -13.31 -15.69 -11.25
N GLY A 137 -13.79 -14.63 -11.89
CA GLY A 137 -15.16 -14.14 -11.75
C GLY A 137 -15.41 -13.21 -10.56
N LEU A 138 -14.34 -12.72 -9.90
CA LEU A 138 -14.46 -11.83 -8.75
C LEU A 138 -14.54 -10.35 -9.20
N LYS A 139 -15.43 -9.58 -8.59
CA LYS A 139 -15.42 -8.12 -8.71
C LYS A 139 -14.16 -7.61 -8.00
N THR A 140 -13.22 -7.07 -8.78
CA THR A 140 -11.88 -6.74 -8.31
C THR A 140 -11.57 -5.26 -8.50
N ILE A 141 -11.09 -4.61 -7.46
CA ILE A 141 -10.52 -3.27 -7.53
C ILE A 141 -9.02 -3.36 -7.24
N VAL A 142 -8.22 -2.83 -8.17
CA VAL A 142 -6.77 -2.64 -8.00
C VAL A 142 -6.53 -1.19 -7.62
N ALA A 143 -5.81 -0.96 -6.53
CA ALA A 143 -5.62 0.38 -5.97
C ALA A 143 -4.30 0.49 -5.17
N GLY A 144 -3.99 1.70 -4.69
CA GLY A 144 -2.89 1.94 -3.76
C GLY A 144 -1.81 2.87 -4.29
N ASN A 145 -0.57 2.41 -4.25
CA ASN A 145 0.59 3.18 -4.72
C ASN A 145 0.60 3.42 -6.24
N ILE A 146 -0.21 2.67 -6.97
CA ILE A 146 -0.41 2.80 -8.43
C ILE A 146 -1.89 2.94 -8.76
N GLY A 147 -2.15 3.62 -9.88
CA GLY A 147 -3.49 3.73 -10.44
C GLY A 147 -4.45 4.46 -9.50
N LEU A 148 -5.50 3.78 -9.04
CA LEU A 148 -6.55 4.35 -8.22
C LEU A 148 -6.09 4.54 -6.76
N PRO A 149 -6.16 5.75 -6.18
CA PRO A 149 -5.95 5.95 -4.74
C PRO A 149 -6.94 5.14 -3.91
N VAL A 150 -6.48 4.61 -2.76
CA VAL A 150 -7.31 3.69 -1.94
C VAL A 150 -8.59 4.33 -1.41
N LEU A 151 -8.61 5.63 -1.16
CA LEU A 151 -9.80 6.33 -0.67
C LEU A 151 -10.82 6.60 -1.79
N ASP A 152 -10.36 6.77 -3.04
CA ASP A 152 -11.25 6.80 -4.20
C ASP A 152 -11.89 5.42 -4.43
N ALA A 153 -11.15 4.35 -4.18
CA ALA A 153 -11.67 2.98 -4.23
C ALA A 153 -12.82 2.75 -3.25
N LEU A 154 -12.82 3.39 -2.08
CA LEU A 154 -13.92 3.32 -1.11
C LEU A 154 -15.21 3.98 -1.59
N SER A 155 -15.13 4.88 -2.56
CA SER A 155 -16.29 5.57 -3.14
C SER A 155 -16.96 4.77 -4.27
N MET A 156 -16.36 3.64 -4.66
CA MET A 156 -16.87 2.75 -5.71
C MET A 156 -17.81 1.68 -5.13
N GLU A 157 -18.46 0.93 -6.04
CA GLU A 157 -19.21 -0.27 -5.63
C GLU A 157 -18.28 -1.24 -4.88
N VAL A 158 -18.76 -1.82 -3.77
CA VAL A 158 -17.99 -2.75 -2.94
C VAL A 158 -17.58 -3.97 -3.79
N PRO A 159 -16.28 -4.24 -3.93
CA PRO A 159 -15.81 -5.41 -4.67
C PRO A 159 -15.82 -6.68 -3.80
N ASP A 160 -15.57 -7.82 -4.43
CA ASP A 160 -15.25 -9.05 -3.72
C ASP A 160 -13.82 -9.00 -3.16
N VAL A 161 -12.89 -8.35 -3.90
CA VAL A 161 -11.48 -8.26 -3.51
C VAL A 161 -10.86 -6.92 -3.89
N TYR A 162 -10.11 -6.33 -2.96
CA TYR A 162 -9.16 -5.26 -3.21
C TYR A 162 -7.77 -5.88 -3.39
N VAL A 163 -7.08 -5.54 -4.47
CA VAL A 163 -5.67 -5.86 -4.68
C VAL A 163 -4.87 -4.57 -4.54
N LEU A 164 -4.07 -4.48 -3.49
CA LEU A 164 -3.40 -3.24 -3.12
C LEU A 164 -1.89 -3.31 -3.38
N GLU A 165 -1.38 -2.37 -4.17
CA GLU A 165 0.04 -2.08 -4.17
C GLU A 165 0.36 -1.11 -3.04
N LEU A 166 1.31 -1.46 -2.16
CA LEU A 166 1.67 -0.61 -1.02
C LEU A 166 3.16 -0.27 -1.03
N SER A 167 3.45 1.04 -0.94
CA SER A 167 4.81 1.53 -0.72
C SER A 167 5.21 1.41 0.75
N SER A 168 6.53 1.49 1.04
CA SER A 168 7.02 1.57 2.42
C SER A 168 6.48 2.79 3.16
N PHE A 169 6.35 3.93 2.47
CA PHE A 169 5.84 5.18 3.05
C PHE A 169 4.36 5.07 3.46
N GLN A 170 3.54 4.37 2.69
CA GLN A 170 2.16 4.07 3.07
C GLN A 170 2.11 3.13 4.27
N LEU A 171 2.97 2.12 4.31
CA LEU A 171 3.04 1.16 5.39
C LEU A 171 3.52 1.77 6.71
N GLU A 172 4.38 2.82 6.69
CA GLU A 172 4.80 3.55 7.90
C GLU A 172 3.62 4.18 8.65
N THR A 173 2.58 4.59 7.95
CA THR A 173 1.41 5.26 8.51
C THR A 173 0.20 4.34 8.64
N THR A 174 0.41 3.02 8.46
CA THR A 174 -0.64 1.99 8.47
C THR A 174 -0.42 1.04 9.64
N SER A 175 -1.43 0.89 10.49
CA SER A 175 -1.35 0.06 11.68
C SER A 175 -2.50 -0.96 11.83
N SER A 176 -3.66 -0.71 11.20
CA SER A 176 -4.87 -1.51 11.39
C SER A 176 -5.31 -2.31 10.16
N LEU A 177 -4.54 -2.28 9.07
CA LEU A 177 -4.88 -2.96 7.82
C LEU A 177 -4.86 -4.49 8.01
N GLN A 178 -6.05 -5.07 8.01
CA GLN A 178 -6.21 -6.53 7.97
C GLN A 178 -6.21 -6.99 6.51
N VAL A 179 -5.36 -7.97 6.17
CA VAL A 179 -5.25 -8.52 4.83
C VAL A 179 -5.43 -10.04 4.85
N ASP A 180 -6.12 -10.57 3.84
CA ASP A 180 -6.31 -12.01 3.68
C ASP A 180 -5.02 -12.68 3.21
N ALA A 181 -4.27 -12.03 2.29
CA ALA A 181 -2.95 -12.47 1.87
C ALA A 181 -2.03 -11.26 1.66
N ALA A 182 -0.76 -11.40 2.05
CA ALA A 182 0.24 -10.37 1.87
C ALA A 182 1.55 -10.95 1.34
N THR A 183 2.23 -10.20 0.47
CA THR A 183 3.57 -10.56 0.00
C THR A 183 4.53 -9.38 0.03
N MET A 184 5.78 -9.66 0.37
CA MET A 184 6.94 -8.80 0.13
C MET A 184 7.82 -9.51 -0.90
N LEU A 185 7.81 -9.01 -2.14
CA LEU A 185 8.39 -9.68 -3.29
C LEU A 185 9.91 -9.80 -3.21
N ASN A 186 10.54 -8.69 -2.88
CA ASN A 186 12.00 -8.55 -2.79
C ASN A 186 12.37 -7.25 -2.10
N LEU A 187 13.62 -7.17 -1.63
CA LEU A 187 14.20 -5.96 -1.09
C LEU A 187 15.58 -5.70 -1.70
N SER A 188 15.76 -4.51 -2.23
CA SER A 188 17.04 -3.95 -2.65
C SER A 188 17.11 -2.49 -2.21
N GLU A 189 18.30 -1.91 -2.22
CA GLU A 189 18.47 -0.49 -1.87
C GLU A 189 17.60 0.39 -2.78
N ASP A 190 16.71 1.13 -2.15
CA ASP A 190 15.84 2.12 -2.76
C ASP A 190 15.41 3.10 -1.66
N HIS A 191 15.14 4.34 -2.02
CA HIS A 191 14.71 5.36 -1.06
C HIS A 191 15.67 5.59 0.13
N MET A 192 16.99 5.41 -0.07
CA MET A 192 17.99 5.63 0.99
C MET A 192 18.15 7.10 1.39
N ASP A 193 17.50 8.00 0.72
CA ASP A 193 17.29 9.39 1.12
C ASP A 193 16.25 9.54 2.26
N ARG A 194 15.41 8.52 2.47
CA ARG A 194 14.32 8.48 3.46
C ARG A 194 14.61 7.54 4.63
N TYR A 195 15.46 6.53 4.44
CA TYR A 195 15.80 5.51 5.44
C TYR A 195 17.28 5.59 5.81
N ASP A 196 17.59 5.42 7.09
CA ASP A 196 18.96 5.45 7.58
C ASP A 196 19.72 4.16 7.25
N SER A 197 18.98 3.09 7.01
CA SER A 197 19.52 1.77 6.64
C SER A 197 18.53 0.95 5.83
N LEU A 198 19.05 -0.06 5.11
CA LEU A 198 18.23 -1.07 4.43
C LEU A 198 17.34 -1.84 5.44
N GLN A 199 17.80 -1.98 6.69
CA GLN A 199 17.02 -2.60 7.75
C GLN A 199 15.79 -1.78 8.13
N ASP A 200 15.90 -0.45 8.22
CA ASP A 200 14.76 0.44 8.51
C ASP A 200 13.74 0.38 7.37
N TYR A 201 14.22 0.33 6.13
CA TYR A 201 13.36 0.13 4.97
C TYR A 201 12.65 -1.22 5.00
N ALA A 202 13.36 -2.29 5.40
CA ALA A 202 12.77 -3.61 5.59
C ALA A 202 11.70 -3.61 6.69
N ILE A 203 11.95 -2.95 7.81
CA ILE A 203 11.00 -2.82 8.92
C ILE A 203 9.72 -2.12 8.45
N ALA A 204 9.85 -1.01 7.70
CA ALA A 204 8.69 -0.31 7.16
C ALA A 204 7.85 -1.23 6.25
N LYS A 205 8.48 -2.00 5.36
CA LYS A 205 7.76 -2.97 4.50
C LYS A 205 7.14 -4.13 5.27
N ALA A 206 7.78 -4.59 6.35
CA ALA A 206 7.29 -5.70 7.16
C ALA A 206 5.94 -5.40 7.85
N HIS A 207 5.52 -4.12 7.93
CA HIS A 207 4.19 -3.73 8.42
C HIS A 207 3.06 -4.38 7.61
N ILE A 208 3.27 -4.71 6.33
CA ILE A 208 2.28 -5.39 5.49
C ILE A 208 1.80 -6.72 6.10
N PHE A 209 2.62 -7.35 6.94
CA PHE A 209 2.32 -8.64 7.58
C PHE A 209 1.70 -8.53 8.98
N TYR A 210 1.51 -7.32 9.53
CA TYR A 210 1.10 -7.18 10.94
C TYR A 210 -0.25 -7.84 11.25
N HIS A 211 -1.20 -7.75 10.34
CA HIS A 211 -2.53 -8.34 10.47
C HIS A 211 -2.88 -9.20 9.24
N ALA A 212 -1.88 -9.85 8.65
CA ALA A 212 -2.08 -10.78 7.55
C ALA A 212 -2.61 -12.12 8.06
N SER A 213 -3.54 -12.71 7.32
CA SER A 213 -3.98 -14.09 7.54
C SER A 213 -3.04 -15.09 6.90
N LEU A 214 -2.49 -14.75 5.73
CA LEU A 214 -1.55 -15.57 4.96
C LEU A 214 -0.34 -14.72 4.57
N GLN A 215 0.87 -15.22 4.83
CA GLN A 215 2.13 -14.67 4.29
C GLN A 215 2.54 -15.44 3.05
N ILE A 216 2.84 -14.73 1.98
CA ILE A 216 3.43 -15.28 0.76
C ILE A 216 4.88 -14.78 0.70
N LEU A 217 5.84 -15.70 0.81
CA LEU A 217 7.27 -15.40 1.02
C LEU A 217 8.10 -15.87 -0.18
N ASN A 218 9.00 -14.99 -0.63
CA ASN A 218 9.97 -15.31 -1.67
C ASN A 218 11.19 -16.01 -1.07
N ARG A 219 11.41 -17.29 -1.41
CA ARG A 219 12.57 -18.07 -0.93
C ARG A 219 13.90 -17.56 -1.48
N ASP A 220 13.88 -16.92 -2.64
CA ASP A 220 15.08 -16.39 -3.30
C ASP A 220 15.47 -14.99 -2.77
N ASP A 221 14.69 -14.42 -1.85
CA ASP A 221 14.95 -13.12 -1.21
C ASP A 221 15.11 -13.30 0.30
N ALA A 222 16.33 -13.08 0.79
CA ALA A 222 16.64 -13.28 2.21
C ALA A 222 15.81 -12.35 3.12
N TRP A 223 15.50 -11.13 2.69
CA TRP A 223 14.69 -10.19 3.47
C TRP A 223 13.23 -10.63 3.56
N SER A 224 12.67 -11.17 2.46
CA SER A 224 11.34 -11.77 2.46
C SER A 224 11.26 -12.89 3.49
N MET A 225 12.22 -13.80 3.48
CA MET A 225 12.28 -14.93 4.41
C MET A 225 12.52 -14.49 5.86
N MET A 226 13.33 -13.46 6.11
CA MET A 226 13.53 -12.89 7.46
C MET A 226 12.26 -12.26 8.06
N MET A 227 11.30 -11.88 7.23
CA MET A 227 10.01 -11.35 7.68
C MET A 227 8.99 -12.44 8.04
N ALA A 228 9.34 -13.72 7.91
CA ALA A 228 8.48 -14.84 8.25
C ALA A 228 7.99 -14.77 9.70
N ARG A 229 6.69 -14.95 9.89
CA ARG A 229 6.04 -14.99 11.20
C ARG A 229 5.52 -16.41 11.47
N PRO A 230 6.21 -17.23 12.28
CA PRO A 230 5.89 -18.66 12.44
C PRO A 230 4.47 -18.98 12.91
N LYS A 231 3.75 -17.98 13.43
CA LYS A 231 2.36 -18.16 13.91
C LYS A 231 1.30 -17.92 12.82
N LEU A 232 1.70 -17.39 11.67
CA LEU A 232 0.81 -17.16 10.54
C LEU A 232 0.89 -18.33 9.56
N ALA A 233 -0.18 -18.54 8.82
CA ALA A 233 -0.13 -19.42 7.65
C ALA A 233 0.87 -18.85 6.64
N GLN A 234 1.68 -19.70 6.05
CA GLN A 234 2.74 -19.32 5.12
C GLN A 234 2.65 -20.15 3.85
N VAL A 235 2.90 -19.51 2.74
CA VAL A 235 3.12 -20.11 1.43
C VAL A 235 4.40 -19.51 0.89
N THR A 236 5.22 -20.31 0.26
CA THR A 236 6.50 -19.89 -0.29
C THR A 236 6.56 -20.07 -1.80
N PHE A 237 7.29 -19.20 -2.47
CA PHE A 237 7.59 -19.32 -3.89
C PHE A 237 9.08 -19.06 -4.15
N GLY A 238 9.59 -19.59 -5.26
CA GLY A 238 10.99 -19.41 -5.66
C GLY A 238 11.31 -20.11 -7.00
N LEU A 239 12.55 -19.96 -7.45
CA LEU A 239 13.03 -20.55 -8.71
C LEU A 239 13.33 -22.06 -8.60
N SER A 240 13.50 -22.59 -7.38
CA SER A 240 13.69 -24.02 -7.14
C SER A 240 12.35 -24.75 -7.04
N ASP A 241 12.36 -26.07 -7.20
CA ASP A 241 11.21 -26.96 -6.99
C ASP A 241 10.93 -27.26 -5.50
N GLU A 242 11.71 -26.67 -4.61
CA GLU A 242 11.49 -26.75 -3.16
C GLU A 242 10.31 -25.86 -2.73
N GLY A 243 9.62 -26.25 -1.65
CA GLY A 243 8.53 -25.48 -1.05
C GLY A 243 7.19 -25.59 -1.78
N ASP A 244 6.33 -24.58 -1.63
CA ASP A 244 4.94 -24.67 -2.10
C ASP A 244 4.81 -24.42 -3.59
N PHE A 245 5.45 -23.37 -4.10
CA PHE A 245 5.43 -23.00 -5.51
C PHE A 245 6.87 -22.81 -6.03
N GLY A 246 7.13 -23.32 -7.22
CA GLY A 246 8.46 -23.25 -7.82
C GLY A 246 8.51 -23.62 -9.29
N LEU A 247 9.75 -23.79 -9.80
CA LEU A 247 10.03 -24.24 -11.15
C LEU A 247 10.54 -25.70 -11.10
N LYS A 248 9.93 -26.55 -11.90
CA LYS A 248 10.29 -27.99 -12.00
C LYS A 248 10.73 -28.30 -13.42
N GLN A 249 11.76 -29.13 -13.56
CA GLN A 249 12.21 -29.66 -14.84
C GLN A 249 11.54 -31.01 -15.10
N ILE A 250 10.82 -31.11 -16.20
CA ILE A 250 10.09 -32.32 -16.60
C ILE A 250 10.35 -32.55 -18.09
N ASP A 251 10.92 -33.68 -18.44
CA ASP A 251 11.24 -34.06 -19.83
C ASP A 251 12.00 -32.97 -20.63
N GLY A 252 12.86 -32.22 -19.96
CA GLY A 252 13.67 -31.14 -20.55
C GLY A 252 12.94 -29.79 -20.70
N GLU A 253 11.70 -29.69 -20.26
CA GLU A 253 10.90 -28.45 -20.21
C GLU A 253 10.78 -27.93 -18.78
N THR A 254 10.61 -26.61 -18.65
CA THR A 254 10.45 -25.95 -17.35
C THR A 254 8.97 -25.64 -17.09
N TRP A 255 8.48 -26.08 -15.96
CA TRP A 255 7.09 -25.90 -15.53
C TRP A 255 7.00 -25.08 -14.26
N LEU A 256 6.00 -24.23 -14.15
CA LEU A 256 5.51 -23.73 -12.87
C LEU A 256 4.77 -24.87 -12.17
N SER A 257 5.07 -25.06 -10.88
CA SER A 257 4.49 -26.14 -10.08
C SER A 257 4.00 -25.68 -8.72
N GLU A 258 3.01 -26.38 -8.20
CA GLU A 258 2.53 -26.34 -6.82
C GLU A 258 2.89 -27.70 -6.19
N GLY A 259 3.99 -27.77 -5.45
CA GLY A 259 4.55 -29.03 -5.00
C GLY A 259 4.79 -29.98 -6.19
N GLU A 260 4.12 -31.16 -6.17
CA GLU A 260 4.22 -32.13 -7.25
C GLU A 260 3.30 -31.85 -8.45
N LYS A 261 2.38 -30.90 -8.33
CA LYS A 261 1.41 -30.59 -9.40
C LYS A 261 1.99 -29.60 -10.40
N GLU A 262 2.00 -29.98 -11.64
CA GLU A 262 2.33 -29.10 -12.78
C GLU A 262 1.17 -28.12 -13.03
N LEU A 263 1.49 -26.84 -13.14
CA LEU A 263 0.50 -25.78 -13.38
C LEU A 263 0.53 -25.31 -14.82
N ILE A 264 1.68 -24.84 -15.29
CA ILE A 264 1.83 -24.29 -16.64
C ILE A 264 3.26 -24.44 -17.15
N ASN A 265 3.43 -24.79 -18.41
CA ASN A 265 4.74 -24.79 -19.05
C ASN A 265 5.21 -23.34 -19.29
N LEU A 266 6.47 -23.04 -18.98
CA LEU A 266 7.03 -21.71 -19.17
C LEU A 266 6.98 -21.23 -20.62
N GLN A 267 7.00 -22.15 -21.60
CA GLN A 267 6.90 -21.80 -23.02
C GLN A 267 5.52 -21.26 -23.39
N ASP A 268 4.48 -21.59 -22.63
CA ASP A 268 3.10 -21.12 -22.84
C ASP A 268 2.87 -19.72 -22.23
N LEU A 269 3.82 -19.25 -21.41
CA LEU A 269 3.73 -17.90 -20.82
C LEU A 269 4.05 -16.83 -21.87
N LYS A 270 3.16 -15.85 -21.97
CA LYS A 270 3.36 -14.68 -22.84
C LYS A 270 4.33 -13.64 -22.28
N ILE A 271 4.83 -13.84 -21.07
CA ILE A 271 5.77 -12.94 -20.38
C ILE A 271 7.18 -13.54 -20.50
N VAL A 272 8.12 -12.73 -20.98
CA VAL A 272 9.51 -13.15 -21.22
C VAL A 272 10.40 -12.78 -20.03
N GLY A 273 11.08 -13.78 -19.46
CA GLY A 273 12.07 -13.62 -18.37
C GLY A 273 11.77 -14.51 -17.17
N LEU A 274 12.78 -15.26 -16.70
CA LEU A 274 12.65 -16.19 -15.56
C LEU A 274 12.13 -15.53 -14.29
N HIS A 275 12.58 -14.31 -13.98
CA HIS A 275 12.10 -13.53 -12.84
C HIS A 275 10.63 -13.12 -12.98
N LEU A 276 10.12 -12.99 -14.21
CA LEU A 276 8.72 -12.70 -14.48
C LEU A 276 7.84 -13.97 -14.42
N SER A 277 8.44 -15.15 -14.57
CA SER A 277 7.71 -16.41 -14.42
C SER A 277 7.18 -16.60 -12.99
N LEU A 278 7.93 -16.11 -11.98
CA LEU A 278 7.53 -16.17 -10.58
C LEU A 278 6.30 -15.28 -10.26
N ILE A 279 6.00 -14.31 -11.10
CA ILE A 279 4.83 -13.44 -10.92
C ILE A 279 3.53 -14.22 -11.03
N HIS A 280 3.52 -15.35 -11.75
CA HIS A 280 2.34 -16.20 -11.92
C HIS A 280 2.05 -17.12 -10.72
N ILE A 281 2.99 -17.18 -9.81
CA ILE A 281 2.88 -17.93 -8.56
C ILE A 281 2.18 -17.12 -7.48
#